data_5cf1672e566b270bfe3206c33ca82f04
#
_entry.id   5cf1672e566b270bfe3206c33ca82f04
#
_cell.length_a   1.000
_cell.length_b   1.000
_cell.length_c   1.000
_cell.angle_alpha   90.00
_cell.angle_beta   90.00
_cell.angle_gamma   90.00
#
_symmetry.space_group_name_H-M   'P 1'
#
loop_
_entity.id
_entity.type
_entity.pdbx_description
1 polymer ?
#
loop_
_entity_poly.entity_id
_entity_poly.type
_entity_poly.pdbx_seq_one_letter_code
_entity_poly.pdbx_strand_id
1 'polypeptide(L)'
;MPDVAREVLFVLPAIVGLISVFWAWRITANGRERMREVRRLSEEAHTIKNDFVALVSHELRTPLTSIAGFSDTLLEAWRDLPREEVDEFLSIINRQALFLGDLVEDVLVIPRLEANRLRLDPDLFDLGDLIEDVAQMVFPNGGRKSSLVSLPDGVRVYADRRRVQQVLRNVMENARKYGGDQILVEGFVLGDQYLVIVSDNGPGVPDEETQKVFEDFEQLSKGDARDSSGMGLGLPIARRLARAMGGDVWYERRFPTGARFCYSLPLNRRSVLADGPGGEPPTGEAVGVQLPETAASPSGF
;
A
#
# COMPACT_ATOMS: atom_id res chain seq x y z
N MET A 1 -38.63 46.16 57.15
CA MET A 1 -37.69 45.93 56.05
C MET A 1 -36.26 45.52 56.45
N PRO A 2 -35.96 44.97 57.65
CA PRO A 2 -34.63 44.53 57.98
C PRO A 2 -34.36 43.01 57.68
N ASP A 3 -35.40 42.18 57.50
CA ASP A 3 -35.20 40.73 57.39
C ASP A 3 -34.69 40.27 56.00
N VAL A 4 -35.11 40.90 54.91
CA VAL A 4 -34.70 40.52 53.53
C VAL A 4 -33.17 40.73 53.29
N ALA A 5 -32.59 41.78 53.85
CA ALA A 5 -31.18 42.06 53.74
C ALA A 5 -30.31 41.04 54.47
N ARG A 6 -30.84 40.43 55.56
CA ARG A 6 -30.17 39.44 56.38
C ARG A 6 -30.17 38.07 55.69
N GLU A 7 -31.26 37.67 55.00
CA GLU A 7 -31.33 36.43 54.21
C GLU A 7 -30.42 36.48 52.99
N VAL A 8 -30.41 37.62 52.27
CA VAL A 8 -29.52 37.80 51.13
C VAL A 8 -28.05 37.68 51.52
N LEU A 9 -27.66 38.14 52.71
CA LEU A 9 -26.26 38.10 53.17
C LEU A 9 -25.74 36.68 53.42
N PHE A 10 -26.62 35.70 53.75
CA PHE A 10 -26.24 34.30 53.95
C PHE A 10 -26.44 33.42 52.71
N VAL A 11 -27.39 33.70 51.83
CA VAL A 11 -27.72 32.89 50.65
C VAL A 11 -26.72 33.14 49.52
N LEU A 12 -26.29 34.38 49.33
CA LEU A 12 -25.36 34.73 48.23
C LEU A 12 -23.99 33.99 48.32
N PRO A 13 -23.30 33.94 49.49
CA PRO A 13 -22.05 33.17 49.64
C PRO A 13 -22.25 31.68 49.44
N ALA A 14 -23.37 31.11 49.85
CA ALA A 14 -23.68 29.70 49.67
C ALA A 14 -23.83 29.34 48.17
N ILE A 15 -24.52 30.19 47.42
CA ILE A 15 -24.68 30.02 45.97
C ILE A 15 -23.34 30.13 45.25
N VAL A 16 -22.50 31.11 45.58
CA VAL A 16 -21.15 31.28 45.03
C VAL A 16 -20.27 30.06 45.35
N GLY A 17 -20.36 29.54 46.57
CA GLY A 17 -19.67 28.34 46.99
C GLY A 17 -20.08 27.12 46.16
N LEU A 18 -21.38 26.91 45.97
CA LEU A 18 -21.90 25.79 45.15
C LEU A 18 -21.48 25.91 43.67
N ILE A 19 -21.53 27.10 43.11
CA ILE A 19 -21.06 27.35 41.73
C ILE A 19 -19.57 27.06 41.61
N SER A 20 -18.75 27.49 42.58
CA SER A 20 -17.30 27.24 42.57
C SER A 20 -16.97 25.75 42.66
N VAL A 21 -17.66 25.00 43.51
CA VAL A 21 -17.51 23.55 43.64
C VAL A 21 -17.95 22.83 42.35
N PHE A 22 -19.07 23.26 41.76
CA PHE A 22 -19.55 22.70 40.49
C PHE A 22 -18.57 22.94 39.36
N TRP A 23 -18.00 24.15 39.24
CA TRP A 23 -17.00 24.46 38.23
C TRP A 23 -15.68 23.69 38.46
N ALA A 24 -15.22 23.59 39.70
CA ALA A 24 -14.05 22.82 40.06
C ALA A 24 -14.25 21.33 39.73
N TRP A 25 -15.39 20.76 40.07
CA TRP A 25 -15.75 19.39 39.72
C TRP A 25 -15.81 19.17 38.19
N ARG A 26 -16.43 20.08 37.45
CA ARG A 26 -16.54 20.02 36.00
C ARG A 26 -15.15 20.07 35.32
N ILE A 27 -14.27 20.96 35.77
CA ILE A 27 -12.89 21.08 35.26
C ILE A 27 -12.10 19.78 35.52
N THR A 28 -12.23 19.24 36.74
CA THR A 28 -11.52 17.98 37.10
C THR A 28 -12.09 16.75 36.39
N ALA A 29 -13.42 16.69 36.19
CA ALA A 29 -14.05 15.60 35.44
C ALA A 29 -13.62 15.61 33.98
N ASN A 30 -13.68 16.74 33.29
CA ASN A 30 -13.21 16.88 31.91
C ASN A 30 -11.69 16.59 31.76
N GLY A 31 -10.89 16.97 32.77
CA GLY A 31 -9.46 16.66 32.79
C GLY A 31 -9.18 15.15 32.90
N ARG A 32 -9.98 14.44 33.69
CA ARG A 32 -9.85 12.97 33.84
C ARG A 32 -10.26 12.21 32.58
N GLU A 33 -11.30 12.65 31.89
CA GLU A 33 -11.73 12.04 30.63
C GLU A 33 -10.67 12.22 29.53
N ARG A 34 -10.13 13.42 29.36
CA ARG A 34 -9.03 13.69 28.42
C ARG A 34 -7.79 12.86 28.75
N MET A 35 -7.44 12.73 30.01
CA MET A 35 -6.28 11.94 30.43
C MET A 35 -6.49 10.43 30.15
N ARG A 36 -7.71 9.92 30.36
CA ARG A 36 -8.06 8.54 30.01
C ARG A 36 -7.98 8.29 28.51
N GLU A 37 -8.47 9.23 27.70
CA GLU A 37 -8.42 9.13 26.24
C GLU A 37 -6.97 9.15 25.73
N VAL A 38 -6.14 10.08 26.21
CA VAL A 38 -4.71 10.13 25.88
C VAL A 38 -4.01 8.83 26.29
N ARG A 39 -4.33 8.29 27.45
CA ARG A 39 -3.74 7.03 27.93
C ARG A 39 -4.17 5.85 27.06
N ARG A 40 -5.45 5.77 26.69
CA ARG A 40 -5.97 4.72 25.78
C ARG A 40 -5.28 4.77 24.43
N LEU A 41 -5.20 5.96 23.82
CA LEU A 41 -4.51 6.16 22.54
C LEU A 41 -3.03 5.80 22.63
N SER A 42 -2.37 6.11 23.76
CA SER A 42 -0.98 5.74 23.98
C SER A 42 -0.79 4.21 24.14
N GLU A 43 -1.71 3.55 24.86
CA GLU A 43 -1.69 2.09 25.05
C GLU A 43 -1.98 1.37 23.72
N GLU A 44 -2.92 1.84 22.92
CA GLU A 44 -3.21 1.34 21.56
C GLU A 44 -1.99 1.50 20.64
N ALA A 45 -1.36 2.67 20.63
CA ALA A 45 -0.14 2.92 19.86
C ALA A 45 1.03 2.01 20.29
N HIS A 46 1.18 1.74 21.58
CA HIS A 46 2.19 0.81 22.07
C HIS A 46 1.92 -0.64 21.66
N THR A 47 0.66 -1.06 21.66
CA THR A 47 0.27 -2.40 21.21
C THR A 47 0.58 -2.59 19.73
N ILE A 48 0.13 -1.67 18.87
CA ILE A 48 0.41 -1.68 17.45
C ILE A 48 1.92 -1.74 17.18
N LYS A 49 2.71 -0.94 17.90
CA LYS A 49 4.17 -0.95 17.76
C LYS A 49 4.80 -2.29 18.16
N ASN A 50 4.32 -2.93 19.21
CA ASN A 50 4.84 -4.22 19.66
C ASN A 50 4.47 -5.33 18.68
N ASP A 51 3.24 -5.33 18.18
CA ASP A 51 2.75 -6.28 17.16
C ASP A 51 3.55 -6.12 15.86
N PHE A 52 3.85 -4.89 15.46
CA PHE A 52 4.74 -4.59 14.34
C PHE A 52 6.13 -5.22 14.51
N VAL A 53 6.79 -5.00 15.65
CA VAL A 53 8.13 -5.54 15.91
C VAL A 53 8.11 -7.07 15.93
N ALA A 54 7.07 -7.68 16.49
CA ALA A 54 6.91 -9.13 16.51
C ALA A 54 6.72 -9.70 15.11
N LEU A 55 5.85 -9.08 14.30
CA LEU A 55 5.57 -9.48 12.92
C LEU A 55 6.81 -9.35 12.03
N VAL A 56 7.50 -8.19 12.06
CA VAL A 56 8.75 -7.98 11.33
C VAL A 56 9.80 -9.01 11.72
N SER A 57 9.95 -9.30 13.02
CA SER A 57 10.90 -10.29 13.50
C SER A 57 10.58 -11.70 12.99
N HIS A 58 9.31 -12.06 12.89
CA HIS A 58 8.87 -13.33 12.35
C HIS A 58 9.17 -13.43 10.85
N GLU A 59 8.78 -12.41 10.08
CA GLU A 59 8.97 -12.37 8.63
C GLU A 59 10.45 -12.27 8.20
N LEU A 60 11.31 -11.70 9.05
CA LEU A 60 12.77 -11.72 8.85
C LEU A 60 13.39 -13.08 9.18
N ARG A 61 12.88 -13.79 10.18
CA ARG A 61 13.46 -15.06 10.64
C ARG A 61 13.31 -16.17 9.62
N THR A 62 12.17 -16.26 8.94
CA THR A 62 11.87 -17.32 7.98
C THR A 62 12.86 -17.36 6.80
N PRO A 63 13.06 -16.27 6.04
CA PRO A 63 14.05 -16.24 4.96
C PRO A 63 15.48 -16.43 5.49
N LEU A 64 15.81 -15.88 6.64
CA LEU A 64 17.13 -16.03 7.24
C LEU A 64 17.44 -17.50 7.59
N THR A 65 16.45 -18.21 8.17
CA THR A 65 16.59 -19.65 8.47
C THR A 65 16.76 -20.46 7.18
N SER A 66 16.03 -20.11 6.11
CA SER A 66 16.18 -20.77 4.82
C SER A 66 17.57 -20.53 4.21
N ILE A 67 18.05 -19.28 4.21
CA ILE A 67 19.41 -18.93 3.75
C ILE A 67 20.45 -19.72 4.53
N ALA A 68 20.38 -19.71 5.86
CA ALA A 68 21.32 -20.44 6.73
C ALA A 68 21.30 -21.93 6.45
N GLY A 69 20.11 -22.57 6.41
CA GLY A 69 20.00 -24.01 6.18
C GLY A 69 20.56 -24.48 4.85
N PHE A 70 20.23 -23.79 3.75
CA PHE A 70 20.78 -24.14 2.42
C PHE A 70 22.28 -23.82 2.32
N SER A 71 22.76 -22.77 2.99
CA SER A 71 24.20 -22.46 3.04
C SER A 71 24.96 -23.53 3.82
N ASP A 72 24.44 -24.00 4.96
CA ASP A 72 25.06 -25.07 5.74
C ASP A 72 25.09 -26.37 4.93
N THR A 73 24.00 -26.74 4.25
CA THR A 73 23.96 -27.92 3.38
C THR A 73 25.02 -27.85 2.27
N LEU A 74 25.16 -26.67 1.64
CA LEU A 74 26.18 -26.46 0.60
C LEU A 74 27.60 -26.54 1.19
N LEU A 75 27.85 -25.99 2.39
CA LEU A 75 29.16 -26.05 3.03
C LEU A 75 29.56 -27.46 3.38
N GLU A 76 28.61 -28.31 3.82
CA GLU A 76 28.86 -29.67 4.24
C GLU A 76 28.99 -30.66 3.06
N ALA A 77 28.17 -30.53 2.02
CA ALA A 77 27.96 -31.57 1.02
C ALA A 77 28.07 -31.11 -0.44
N TRP A 78 28.50 -29.87 -0.75
CA TRP A 78 28.48 -29.33 -2.15
C TRP A 78 29.22 -30.19 -3.20
N ARG A 79 30.19 -31.02 -2.76
CA ARG A 79 30.94 -31.91 -3.65
C ARG A 79 30.20 -33.19 -3.97
N ASP A 80 29.29 -33.60 -3.09
CA ASP A 80 28.54 -34.87 -3.21
C ASP A 80 27.12 -34.63 -3.77
N LEU A 81 26.70 -33.35 -3.88
CA LEU A 81 25.42 -33.00 -4.46
C LEU A 81 25.49 -32.94 -6.00
N PRO A 82 24.43 -33.35 -6.71
CA PRO A 82 24.27 -33.07 -8.13
C PRO A 82 24.34 -31.56 -8.40
N ARG A 83 24.89 -31.19 -9.56
CA ARG A 83 25.02 -29.76 -9.91
C ARG A 83 23.69 -29.03 -9.94
N GLU A 84 22.64 -29.69 -10.37
CA GLU A 84 21.27 -29.18 -10.44
C GLU A 84 20.76 -28.79 -9.04
N GLU A 85 21.06 -29.60 -8.02
CA GLU A 85 20.67 -29.29 -6.62
C GLU A 85 21.49 -28.13 -6.06
N VAL A 86 22.77 -28.02 -6.39
CA VAL A 86 23.63 -26.89 -6.00
C VAL A 86 23.08 -25.59 -6.61
N ASP A 87 22.74 -25.60 -7.90
CA ASP A 87 22.19 -24.45 -8.62
C ASP A 87 20.80 -24.07 -8.04
N GLU A 88 19.97 -25.05 -7.67
CA GLU A 88 18.69 -24.83 -7.00
C GLU A 88 18.87 -24.16 -5.63
N PHE A 89 19.76 -24.67 -4.77
CA PHE A 89 20.01 -24.12 -3.43
C PHE A 89 20.57 -22.70 -3.52
N LEU A 90 21.50 -22.43 -4.44
CA LEU A 90 21.99 -21.07 -4.69
C LEU A 90 20.88 -20.13 -5.16
N SER A 91 20.00 -20.62 -6.02
CA SER A 91 18.81 -19.89 -6.49
C SER A 91 17.85 -19.55 -5.33
N ILE A 92 17.63 -20.50 -4.42
CA ILE A 92 16.79 -20.27 -3.22
C ILE A 92 17.44 -19.23 -2.30
N ILE A 93 18.74 -19.37 -2.01
CA ILE A 93 19.49 -18.42 -1.17
C ILE A 93 19.38 -17.00 -1.74
N ASN A 94 19.67 -16.85 -3.04
CA ASN A 94 19.61 -15.55 -3.70
C ASN A 94 18.21 -14.94 -3.65
N ARG A 95 17.18 -15.73 -3.91
CA ARG A 95 15.78 -15.30 -3.87
C ARG A 95 15.36 -14.86 -2.46
N GLN A 96 15.77 -15.59 -1.42
CA GLN A 96 15.48 -15.23 -0.03
C GLN A 96 16.26 -13.99 0.41
N ALA A 97 17.49 -13.80 -0.05
CA ALA A 97 18.28 -12.61 0.23
C ALA A 97 17.67 -11.33 -0.41
N LEU A 98 17.19 -11.43 -1.66
CA LEU A 98 16.49 -10.34 -2.33
C LEU A 98 15.19 -10.00 -1.61
N PHE A 99 14.40 -11.01 -1.25
CA PHE A 99 13.17 -10.82 -0.46
C PHE A 99 13.45 -10.11 0.87
N LEU A 100 14.52 -10.49 1.57
CA LEU A 100 14.92 -9.85 2.82
C LEU A 100 15.31 -8.38 2.63
N GLY A 101 16.02 -8.07 1.53
CA GLY A 101 16.36 -6.69 1.16
C GLY A 101 15.11 -5.83 0.95
N ASP A 102 14.15 -6.34 0.21
CA ASP A 102 12.86 -5.68 -0.06
C ASP A 102 12.07 -5.45 1.23
N LEU A 103 12.02 -6.46 2.10
CA LEU A 103 11.35 -6.39 3.39
C LEU A 103 11.93 -5.29 4.29
N VAL A 104 13.27 -5.21 4.36
CA VAL A 104 13.94 -4.15 5.12
C VAL A 104 13.63 -2.76 4.55
N GLU A 105 13.63 -2.61 3.22
CA GLU A 105 13.24 -1.34 2.57
C GLU A 105 11.79 -0.96 2.90
N ASP A 106 10.86 -1.91 2.83
CA ASP A 106 9.45 -1.70 3.15
C ASP A 106 9.25 -1.23 4.59
N VAL A 107 9.94 -1.88 5.55
CA VAL A 107 9.92 -1.49 6.97
C VAL A 107 10.48 -0.07 7.19
N LEU A 108 11.52 0.32 6.45
CA LEU A 108 12.16 1.63 6.60
C LEU A 108 11.40 2.77 5.89
N VAL A 109 10.56 2.46 4.91
CA VAL A 109 9.78 3.47 4.18
C VAL A 109 8.69 4.09 5.07
N ILE A 110 7.99 3.30 5.87
CA ILE A 110 6.88 3.77 6.70
C ILE A 110 7.29 4.92 7.65
N PRO A 111 8.33 4.77 8.52
CA PRO A 111 8.74 5.85 9.42
C PRO A 111 9.25 7.09 8.68
N ARG A 112 9.82 6.92 7.48
CA ARG A 112 10.28 8.06 6.67
C ARG A 112 9.13 8.85 6.08
N LEU A 113 8.07 8.17 5.66
CA LEU A 113 6.83 8.78 5.18
C LEU A 113 6.10 9.51 6.31
N GLU A 114 5.92 8.88 7.47
CA GLU A 114 5.28 9.49 8.64
C GLU A 114 6.01 10.73 9.15
N ALA A 115 7.35 10.69 9.15
CA ALA A 115 8.18 11.83 9.53
C ALA A 115 8.29 12.90 8.43
N ASN A 116 7.61 12.74 7.27
CA ASN A 116 7.76 13.59 6.07
C ASN A 116 9.24 13.75 5.64
N ARG A 117 10.02 12.68 5.80
CA ARG A 117 11.47 12.62 5.52
C ARG A 117 11.83 11.80 4.29
N LEU A 118 10.81 11.28 3.58
CA LEU A 118 11.05 10.59 2.32
C LEU A 118 11.61 11.60 1.31
N ARG A 119 12.85 11.36 0.87
CA ARG A 119 13.44 12.11 -0.24
C ARG A 119 13.18 11.32 -1.51
N LEU A 120 12.53 11.95 -2.47
CA LEU A 120 12.35 11.43 -3.81
C LEU A 120 13.53 11.87 -4.66
N ASP A 121 14.03 10.97 -5.50
CA ASP A 121 15.10 11.20 -6.48
C ASP A 121 14.51 11.01 -7.90
N PRO A 122 13.80 12.02 -8.43
CA PRO A 122 13.10 11.89 -9.68
C PRO A 122 14.05 11.95 -10.88
N ASP A 123 13.86 11.02 -11.82
CA ASP A 123 14.55 10.93 -13.10
C ASP A 123 13.53 10.72 -14.24
N LEU A 124 13.98 10.90 -15.48
CA LEU A 124 13.18 10.70 -16.67
C LEU A 124 13.40 9.28 -17.23
N PHE A 125 12.35 8.47 -17.26
CA PHE A 125 12.42 7.10 -17.76
C PHE A 125 11.15 6.72 -18.54
N ASP A 126 11.24 5.66 -19.35
CA ASP A 126 10.09 5.06 -20.02
C ASP A 126 9.29 4.25 -19.00
N LEU A 127 8.01 4.56 -18.85
CA LEU A 127 7.16 3.89 -17.88
C LEU A 127 6.69 2.53 -18.39
N GLY A 128 6.51 2.38 -19.71
CA GLY A 128 6.15 1.11 -20.33
C GLY A 128 7.22 0.05 -20.07
N ASP A 129 8.48 0.37 -20.37
CA ASP A 129 9.62 -0.52 -20.10
C ASP A 129 9.67 -0.94 -18.63
N LEU A 130 9.46 0.00 -17.70
CA LEU A 130 9.48 -0.32 -16.28
C LEU A 130 8.32 -1.24 -15.87
N ILE A 131 7.12 -1.04 -16.41
CA ILE A 131 5.96 -1.90 -16.12
C ILE A 131 6.21 -3.31 -16.66
N GLU A 132 6.76 -3.43 -17.86
CA GLU A 132 7.11 -4.74 -18.46
C GLU A 132 8.18 -5.46 -17.65
N ASP A 133 9.25 -4.76 -17.24
CA ASP A 133 10.32 -5.30 -16.39
C ASP A 133 9.74 -5.87 -15.08
N VAL A 134 8.86 -5.11 -14.42
CA VAL A 134 8.22 -5.55 -13.18
C VAL A 134 7.26 -6.71 -13.42
N ALA A 135 6.48 -6.67 -14.50
CA ALA A 135 5.58 -7.75 -14.85
C ALA A 135 6.34 -9.07 -15.12
N GLN A 136 7.46 -9.02 -15.84
CA GLN A 136 8.30 -10.19 -16.07
C GLN A 136 8.93 -10.73 -14.77
N MET A 137 9.33 -9.84 -13.86
CA MET A 137 9.86 -10.22 -12.55
C MET A 137 8.80 -10.93 -11.69
N VAL A 138 7.60 -10.40 -11.64
CA VAL A 138 6.51 -10.90 -10.79
C VAL A 138 5.83 -12.13 -11.41
N PHE A 139 5.70 -12.17 -12.74
CA PHE A 139 5.02 -13.23 -13.50
C PHE A 139 5.98 -13.85 -14.53
N PRO A 140 7.01 -14.61 -14.10
CA PRO A 140 7.95 -15.21 -15.01
C PRO A 140 7.25 -16.18 -15.97
N ASN A 141 7.66 -16.18 -17.23
CA ASN A 141 7.14 -17.05 -18.27
C ASN A 141 7.14 -18.53 -17.85
N GLY A 142 5.99 -19.22 -17.99
CA GLY A 142 5.84 -20.63 -17.60
C GLY A 142 5.25 -20.85 -16.20
N GLY A 143 4.91 -19.78 -15.47
CA GLY A 143 4.19 -19.88 -14.19
C GLY A 143 2.71 -20.27 -14.36
N ARG A 144 2.08 -20.69 -13.25
CA ARG A 144 0.63 -21.02 -13.22
C ARG A 144 -0.27 -19.81 -13.56
N LYS A 145 0.23 -18.61 -13.33
CA LYS A 145 -0.51 -17.36 -13.59
C LYS A 145 0.09 -16.66 -14.80
N SER A 146 -0.75 -16.36 -15.78
CA SER A 146 -0.39 -15.60 -16.96
C SER A 146 -0.71 -14.13 -16.79
N SER A 147 0.19 -13.25 -17.22
CA SER A 147 -0.08 -11.82 -17.31
C SER A 147 -0.14 -11.40 -18.79
N LEU A 148 -1.14 -10.59 -19.10
CA LEU A 148 -1.20 -9.85 -20.36
C LEU A 148 -0.89 -8.40 -20.03
N VAL A 149 0.04 -7.80 -20.79
CA VAL A 149 0.43 -6.39 -20.63
C VAL A 149 -0.02 -5.63 -21.88
N SER A 150 -0.75 -4.56 -21.67
CA SER A 150 -1.25 -3.67 -22.75
C SER A 150 -0.99 -2.21 -22.36
N LEU A 151 0.02 -1.61 -22.96
CA LEU A 151 0.51 -0.28 -22.59
C LEU A 151 0.57 0.62 -23.85
N PRO A 152 0.37 1.94 -23.70
CA PRO A 152 0.70 2.89 -24.74
C PRO A 152 2.22 3.02 -24.89
N ASP A 153 2.69 3.13 -26.14
CA ASP A 153 4.11 3.25 -26.44
C ASP A 153 4.68 4.63 -26.07
N GLY A 154 5.95 4.66 -25.67
CA GLY A 154 6.79 5.85 -25.59
C GLY A 154 6.36 6.88 -24.55
N VAL A 155 5.69 6.47 -23.48
CA VAL A 155 5.31 7.38 -22.39
C VAL A 155 6.44 7.51 -21.39
N ARG A 156 7.13 8.65 -21.43
CA ARG A 156 8.20 8.96 -20.47
C ARG A 156 7.65 9.79 -19.33
N VAL A 157 8.02 9.40 -18.10
CA VAL A 157 7.61 10.06 -16.87
C VAL A 157 8.81 10.60 -16.10
N TYR A 158 8.62 11.72 -15.39
CA TYR A 158 9.61 12.29 -14.50
C TYR A 158 9.19 12.01 -13.06
N ALA A 159 9.72 10.93 -12.49
CA ALA A 159 9.37 10.42 -11.16
C ALA A 159 10.55 9.65 -10.55
N ASP A 160 10.47 9.31 -9.28
CA ASP A 160 11.45 8.39 -8.66
C ASP A 160 11.21 6.96 -9.16
N ARG A 161 12.07 6.52 -10.10
CA ARG A 161 11.97 5.22 -10.77
C ARG A 161 11.90 4.06 -9.76
N ARG A 162 12.69 4.11 -8.68
CA ARG A 162 12.71 3.05 -7.65
C ARG A 162 11.39 2.99 -6.90
N ARG A 163 10.79 4.14 -6.59
CA ARG A 163 9.51 4.20 -5.88
C ARG A 163 8.34 3.80 -6.77
N VAL A 164 8.35 4.19 -8.04
CA VAL A 164 7.38 3.70 -9.03
C VAL A 164 7.48 2.17 -9.17
N GLN A 165 8.69 1.63 -9.31
CA GLN A 165 8.93 0.18 -9.34
C GLN A 165 8.38 -0.52 -8.09
N GLN A 166 8.60 0.04 -6.90
CA GLN A 166 8.09 -0.50 -5.63
C GLN A 166 6.55 -0.52 -5.59
N VAL A 167 5.89 0.56 -6.03
CA VAL A 167 4.42 0.61 -6.14
C VAL A 167 3.91 -0.48 -7.08
N LEU A 168 4.46 -0.55 -8.30
CA LEU A 168 4.06 -1.53 -9.31
C LEU A 168 4.25 -2.96 -8.79
N ARG A 169 5.40 -3.26 -8.21
CA ARG A 169 5.70 -4.57 -7.63
C ARG A 169 4.68 -4.95 -6.57
N ASN A 170 4.41 -4.08 -5.61
CA ASN A 170 3.47 -4.37 -4.52
C ASN A 170 2.06 -4.64 -5.03
N VAL A 171 1.60 -3.89 -6.02
CA VAL A 171 0.28 -4.10 -6.63
C VAL A 171 0.24 -5.41 -7.43
N MET A 172 1.26 -5.68 -8.26
CA MET A 172 1.33 -6.90 -9.07
C MET A 172 1.52 -8.15 -8.23
N GLU A 173 2.35 -8.10 -7.17
CA GLU A 173 2.50 -9.22 -6.22
C GLU A 173 1.21 -9.53 -5.48
N ASN A 174 0.41 -8.51 -5.15
CA ASN A 174 -0.91 -8.71 -4.56
C ASN A 174 -1.81 -9.49 -5.53
N ALA A 175 -1.85 -9.12 -6.80
CA ALA A 175 -2.59 -9.86 -7.82
C ALA A 175 -2.03 -11.29 -8.00
N ARG A 176 -0.71 -11.48 -7.95
CA ARG A 176 -0.08 -12.81 -8.01
C ARG A 176 -0.45 -13.69 -6.82
N LYS A 177 -0.53 -13.13 -5.61
CA LYS A 177 -0.82 -13.89 -4.39
C LYS A 177 -2.30 -14.24 -4.27
N TYR A 178 -3.17 -13.27 -4.47
CA TYR A 178 -4.60 -13.36 -4.13
C TYR A 178 -5.51 -13.39 -5.35
N GLY A 179 -5.04 -12.97 -6.53
CA GLY A 179 -5.79 -13.05 -7.77
C GLY A 179 -5.91 -14.47 -8.30
N GLY A 180 -6.74 -14.67 -9.33
CA GLY A 180 -6.91 -15.94 -10.03
C GLY A 180 -5.69 -16.34 -10.86
N ASP A 181 -5.93 -17.00 -11.97
CA ASP A 181 -4.91 -17.48 -12.91
C ASP A 181 -4.65 -16.49 -14.07
N GLN A 182 -5.51 -15.51 -14.27
CA GLN A 182 -5.43 -14.50 -15.31
C GLN A 182 -5.23 -13.11 -14.70
N ILE A 183 -4.15 -12.46 -15.11
CA ILE A 183 -3.82 -11.11 -14.66
C ILE A 183 -3.65 -10.24 -15.91
N LEU A 184 -4.29 -9.09 -15.91
CA LEU A 184 -4.22 -8.10 -16.98
C LEU A 184 -3.62 -6.81 -16.38
N VAL A 185 -2.54 -6.34 -17.02
CA VAL A 185 -1.90 -5.07 -16.69
C VAL A 185 -2.11 -4.12 -17.86
N GLU A 186 -2.81 -3.02 -17.62
CA GLU A 186 -3.16 -2.04 -18.63
C GLU A 186 -2.63 -0.66 -18.25
N GLY A 187 -2.22 0.12 -19.22
CA GLY A 187 -1.78 1.49 -19.05
C GLY A 187 -2.61 2.46 -19.90
N PHE A 188 -2.94 3.61 -19.34
CA PHE A 188 -3.72 4.64 -20.04
C PHE A 188 -3.17 6.02 -19.71
N VAL A 189 -3.12 6.89 -20.72
CA VAL A 189 -2.90 8.33 -20.51
C VAL A 189 -4.26 9.00 -20.38
N LEU A 190 -4.54 9.60 -19.22
CA LEU A 190 -5.80 10.27 -18.94
C LEU A 190 -5.53 11.71 -18.47
N GLY A 191 -5.61 12.66 -19.39
CA GLY A 191 -5.30 14.06 -19.11
C GLY A 191 -3.84 14.25 -18.71
N ASP A 192 -3.60 14.72 -17.51
CA ASP A 192 -2.28 14.94 -16.93
C ASP A 192 -1.80 13.78 -16.02
N GLN A 193 -2.42 12.62 -16.16
CA GLN A 193 -2.06 11.42 -15.38
C GLN A 193 -1.84 10.21 -16.28
N TYR A 194 -0.93 9.34 -15.85
CA TYR A 194 -0.85 7.98 -16.34
C TYR A 194 -1.52 7.05 -15.34
N LEU A 195 -2.44 6.23 -15.82
CA LEU A 195 -3.17 5.26 -15.04
C LEU A 195 -2.67 3.86 -15.38
N VAL A 196 -2.20 3.13 -14.38
CA VAL A 196 -1.90 1.70 -14.47
C VAL A 196 -3.02 0.93 -13.77
N ILE A 197 -3.58 -0.04 -14.45
CA ILE A 197 -4.64 -0.90 -13.92
C ILE A 197 -4.13 -2.34 -13.90
N VAL A 198 -4.12 -2.95 -12.73
CA VAL A 198 -3.82 -4.38 -12.56
C VAL A 198 -5.12 -5.08 -12.18
N SER A 199 -5.63 -5.88 -13.10
CA SER A 199 -6.90 -6.62 -12.95
C SER A 199 -6.61 -8.11 -12.81
N ASP A 200 -7.34 -8.79 -11.93
CA ASP A 200 -7.31 -10.25 -11.78
C ASP A 200 -8.72 -10.85 -11.84
N ASN A 201 -8.78 -12.17 -12.00
CA ASN A 201 -10.04 -12.94 -11.99
C ASN A 201 -10.21 -13.77 -10.71
N GLY A 202 -9.60 -13.35 -9.61
CA GLY A 202 -9.70 -13.99 -8.30
C GLY A 202 -11.04 -13.74 -7.60
N PRO A 203 -11.10 -14.01 -6.29
CA PRO A 203 -12.34 -13.83 -5.51
C PRO A 203 -12.70 -12.34 -5.30
N GLY A 204 -11.77 -11.41 -5.54
CA GLY A 204 -11.93 -9.99 -5.23
C GLY A 204 -11.84 -9.72 -3.74
N VAL A 205 -12.15 -8.48 -3.34
CA VAL A 205 -12.17 -8.00 -1.95
C VAL A 205 -13.63 -7.82 -1.52
N PRO A 206 -14.03 -8.31 -0.34
CA PRO A 206 -15.37 -8.05 0.23
C PRO A 206 -15.60 -6.55 0.41
N ASP A 207 -16.83 -6.10 0.17
CA ASP A 207 -17.16 -4.67 0.23
C ASP A 207 -16.85 -4.02 1.59
N GLU A 208 -17.00 -4.80 2.68
CA GLU A 208 -16.72 -4.37 4.06
C GLU A 208 -15.22 -4.22 4.36
N GLU A 209 -14.36 -4.81 3.52
CA GLU A 209 -12.91 -4.88 3.73
C GLU A 209 -12.12 -4.04 2.71
N THR A 210 -12.80 -3.37 1.77
CA THR A 210 -12.16 -2.63 0.67
C THR A 210 -11.27 -1.47 1.14
N GLN A 211 -11.58 -0.88 2.28
CA GLN A 211 -10.74 0.15 2.89
C GLN A 211 -9.61 -0.43 3.72
N LYS A 212 -9.86 -1.56 4.36
CA LYS A 212 -8.88 -2.23 5.23
C LYS A 212 -7.67 -2.77 4.47
N VAL A 213 -7.79 -3.11 3.18
CA VAL A 213 -6.66 -3.59 2.38
C VAL A 213 -5.52 -2.56 2.25
N PHE A 214 -5.80 -1.27 2.57
CA PHE A 214 -4.81 -0.20 2.60
C PHE A 214 -4.39 0.22 4.02
N GLU A 215 -4.88 -0.47 5.06
CA GLU A 215 -4.45 -0.29 6.44
C GLU A 215 -3.23 -1.15 6.74
N ASP A 216 -2.35 -0.65 7.60
CA ASP A 216 -1.11 -1.35 7.93
C ASP A 216 -1.43 -2.65 8.67
N PHE A 217 -0.76 -3.74 8.28
CA PHE A 217 -0.84 -5.05 8.91
C PHE A 217 -2.18 -5.78 8.75
N GLU A 218 -3.12 -5.23 8.02
CA GLU A 218 -4.39 -5.90 7.75
C GLU A 218 -4.20 -6.97 6.67
N GLN A 219 -4.71 -8.15 6.97
CA GLN A 219 -4.80 -9.27 6.06
C GLN A 219 -6.25 -9.76 6.04
N LEU A 220 -6.80 -9.96 4.85
CA LEU A 220 -8.16 -10.47 4.71
C LEU A 220 -8.24 -11.89 5.25
N SER A 221 -9.05 -12.09 6.29
CA SER A 221 -9.26 -13.39 6.94
C SER A 221 -10.13 -14.28 6.05
N LYS A 222 -9.56 -14.96 5.06
CA LYS A 222 -10.31 -16.03 4.36
C LYS A 222 -9.44 -17.21 4.01
N GLY A 223 -9.80 -18.34 4.66
CA GLY A 223 -9.64 -19.72 4.21
C GLY A 223 -8.22 -20.19 4.00
N ASP A 224 -7.88 -21.30 4.63
CA ASP A 224 -6.65 -22.07 4.51
C ASP A 224 -5.34 -21.27 4.60
N ALA A 225 -4.97 -21.01 5.84
CA ALA A 225 -3.80 -20.25 6.31
C ALA A 225 -2.42 -20.83 5.89
N ARG A 226 -2.32 -21.57 4.80
CA ARG A 226 -1.07 -22.25 4.44
C ARG A 226 -0.21 -21.51 3.43
N ASP A 227 -0.70 -20.48 2.73
CA ASP A 227 0.05 -19.77 1.68
C ASP A 227 0.02 -18.23 1.77
N SER A 228 -0.57 -17.64 2.79
CA SER A 228 -0.62 -16.17 2.94
C SER A 228 0.61 -15.64 3.68
N SER A 229 1.80 -15.83 3.11
CA SER A 229 3.00 -15.17 3.62
C SER A 229 3.01 -13.69 3.19
N GLY A 230 3.07 -12.79 4.15
CA GLY A 230 3.25 -11.36 3.89
C GLY A 230 2.83 -10.53 5.10
N MET A 231 3.41 -9.37 5.29
CA MET A 231 3.16 -8.50 6.46
C MET A 231 1.89 -7.65 6.36
N GLY A 232 1.15 -7.69 5.25
CA GLY A 232 0.04 -6.75 5.03
C GLY A 232 0.50 -5.30 4.79
N LEU A 233 1.77 -5.09 4.42
CA LEU A 233 2.36 -3.75 4.22
C LEU A 233 2.42 -3.31 2.76
N GLY A 234 2.35 -4.23 1.80
CA GLY A 234 2.57 -3.92 0.39
C GLY A 234 1.63 -2.86 -0.17
N LEU A 235 0.31 -3.04 -0.03
CA LEU A 235 -0.69 -2.08 -0.52
C LEU A 235 -0.68 -0.75 0.26
N PRO A 236 -0.60 -0.72 1.60
CA PRO A 236 -0.40 0.51 2.36
C PRO A 236 0.83 1.32 1.91
N ILE A 237 1.97 0.66 1.72
CA ILE A 237 3.20 1.30 1.23
C ILE A 237 3.01 1.82 -0.20
N ALA A 238 2.44 1.00 -1.09
CA ALA A 238 2.16 1.40 -2.46
C ALA A 238 1.33 2.68 -2.52
N ARG A 239 0.25 2.75 -1.74
CA ARG A 239 -0.61 3.94 -1.71
C ARG A 239 0.10 5.17 -1.15
N ARG A 240 0.86 5.02 -0.07
CA ARG A 240 1.62 6.14 0.52
C ARG A 240 2.71 6.65 -0.41
N LEU A 241 3.44 5.76 -1.10
CA LEU A 241 4.44 6.14 -2.09
C LEU A 241 3.81 6.84 -3.28
N ALA A 242 2.70 6.32 -3.81
CA ALA A 242 1.97 6.96 -4.89
C ALA A 242 1.54 8.38 -4.50
N ARG A 243 0.97 8.57 -3.30
CA ARG A 243 0.58 9.88 -2.79
C ARG A 243 1.77 10.81 -2.57
N ALA A 244 2.91 10.32 -2.12
CA ALA A 244 4.13 11.11 -2.01
C ALA A 244 4.65 11.61 -3.37
N MET A 245 4.33 10.89 -4.45
CA MET A 245 4.62 11.27 -5.83
C MET A 245 3.48 12.05 -6.52
N GLY A 246 2.40 12.38 -5.79
CA GLY A 246 1.27 13.18 -6.30
C GLY A 246 0.17 12.36 -6.98
N GLY A 247 0.25 11.03 -6.95
CA GLY A 247 -0.76 10.10 -7.44
C GLY A 247 -1.57 9.44 -6.33
N ASP A 248 -2.20 8.30 -6.61
CA ASP A 248 -2.85 7.44 -5.62
C ASP A 248 -2.88 5.97 -6.07
N VAL A 249 -3.16 5.07 -5.14
CA VAL A 249 -3.51 3.67 -5.41
C VAL A 249 -4.86 3.39 -4.76
N TRP A 250 -5.77 2.81 -5.53
CA TRP A 250 -7.10 2.45 -5.03
C TRP A 250 -7.58 1.13 -5.60
N TYR A 251 -8.63 0.59 -5.01
CA TYR A 251 -9.30 -0.63 -5.40
C TYR A 251 -10.62 -0.34 -6.11
N GLU A 252 -10.92 -1.12 -7.14
CA GLU A 252 -12.22 -1.20 -7.78
C GLU A 252 -12.63 -2.67 -7.92
N ARG A 253 -13.92 -2.93 -7.80
CA ARG A 253 -14.45 -4.27 -8.01
C ARG A 253 -14.46 -4.59 -9.51
N ARG A 254 -13.97 -5.77 -9.88
CA ARG A 254 -14.11 -6.30 -11.23
C ARG A 254 -15.33 -7.21 -11.33
N PHE A 255 -16.13 -7.03 -12.37
CA PHE A 255 -17.28 -7.92 -12.65
C PHE A 255 -16.93 -8.94 -13.73
N PRO A 256 -17.49 -10.20 -13.66
CA PRO A 256 -18.36 -10.74 -12.60
C PRO A 256 -17.60 -11.10 -11.32
N THR A 257 -16.28 -11.34 -11.38
CA THR A 257 -15.41 -11.68 -10.24
C THR A 257 -14.02 -11.09 -10.44
N GLY A 258 -13.29 -10.82 -9.36
CA GLY A 258 -11.92 -10.35 -9.39
C GLY A 258 -11.72 -9.03 -8.69
N ALA A 259 -10.47 -8.62 -8.65
CA ALA A 259 -10.02 -7.33 -8.16
C ALA A 259 -9.46 -6.49 -9.30
N ARG A 260 -9.50 -5.18 -9.12
CA ARG A 260 -8.82 -4.19 -9.95
C ARG A 260 -8.13 -3.22 -9.03
N PHE A 261 -6.81 -3.19 -9.10
CA PHE A 261 -6.01 -2.19 -8.41
C PHE A 261 -5.53 -1.17 -9.41
N CYS A 262 -5.83 0.09 -9.15
CA CYS A 262 -5.51 1.22 -10.00
C CYS A 262 -4.41 2.03 -9.35
N TYR A 263 -3.41 2.44 -10.14
CA TYR A 263 -2.33 3.32 -9.73
C TYR A 263 -2.26 4.51 -10.68
N SER A 264 -2.40 5.73 -10.16
CA SER A 264 -2.21 6.96 -10.94
C SER A 264 -0.85 7.59 -10.65
N LEU A 265 -0.21 8.09 -11.72
CA LEU A 265 1.05 8.83 -11.64
C LEU A 265 0.90 10.13 -12.44
N PRO A 266 1.18 11.32 -11.86
CA PRO A 266 1.09 12.58 -12.58
C PRO A 266 2.09 12.67 -13.72
N LEU A 267 1.61 13.09 -14.89
CA LEU A 267 2.42 13.49 -16.01
C LEU A 267 2.72 14.98 -15.88
N ASN A 268 3.91 15.35 -15.49
CA ASN A 268 4.31 16.75 -15.49
C ASN A 268 4.82 17.17 -16.88
N ARG A 269 4.92 18.50 -17.13
CA ARG A 269 5.39 19.01 -18.43
C ARG A 269 6.77 18.50 -18.85
N ARG A 270 7.62 18.09 -17.92
CA ARG A 270 8.92 17.47 -18.21
C ARG A 270 8.76 16.02 -18.69
N SER A 271 7.70 15.32 -18.28
CA SER A 271 7.44 13.94 -18.68
C SER A 271 7.09 13.80 -20.16
N VAL A 272 6.44 14.79 -20.78
CA VAL A 272 5.92 14.72 -22.16
C VAL A 272 6.88 15.33 -23.19
N LEU A 273 7.81 16.19 -22.81
CA LEU A 273 8.62 17.00 -23.73
C LEU A 273 9.94 16.38 -24.19
N ALA A 274 10.17 15.09 -23.96
CA ALA A 274 11.46 14.47 -24.28
C ALA A 274 11.59 13.86 -25.67
N ASP A 275 10.54 13.79 -26.48
CA ASP A 275 10.62 13.26 -27.84
C ASP A 275 10.33 14.31 -28.90
N GLY A 276 11.41 14.88 -29.44
CA GLY A 276 11.42 15.52 -30.76
C GLY A 276 12.19 16.83 -30.81
N PRO A 277 13.16 16.96 -31.71
CA PRO A 277 13.63 18.28 -32.14
C PRO A 277 12.54 18.94 -33.00
N GLY A 278 11.68 19.77 -32.40
CA GLY A 278 10.80 20.68 -33.14
C GLY A 278 9.37 20.19 -33.39
N GLY A 279 8.69 19.63 -32.43
CA GLY A 279 7.25 19.40 -32.50
C GLY A 279 6.47 20.53 -31.81
N GLU A 280 5.66 21.28 -32.58
CA GLU A 280 4.63 22.15 -32.02
C GLU A 280 3.71 21.36 -31.08
N PRO A 281 3.20 21.97 -29.98
CA PRO A 281 2.29 21.30 -29.08
C PRO A 281 1.03 20.89 -29.91
N PRO A 282 0.53 19.65 -29.76
CA PRO A 282 -0.68 19.23 -30.42
C PRO A 282 -1.82 20.14 -29.95
N THR A 283 -2.31 20.95 -30.87
CA THR A 283 -3.57 21.67 -30.75
C THR A 283 -4.67 20.65 -30.51
N GLY A 284 -5.32 20.77 -29.35
CA GLY A 284 -6.28 19.84 -28.81
C GLY A 284 -7.32 19.30 -29.82
N GLU A 285 -7.25 18.01 -29.99
CA GLU A 285 -8.44 17.20 -30.20
C GLU A 285 -8.37 16.11 -29.13
N ALA A 286 -9.27 16.23 -28.15
CA ALA A 286 -9.51 15.22 -27.18
C ALA A 286 -9.92 13.95 -27.94
N VAL A 287 -8.99 12.99 -28.06
CA VAL A 287 -9.36 11.63 -28.40
C VAL A 287 -10.18 11.13 -27.24
N GLY A 288 -11.49 11.15 -27.39
CA GLY A 288 -12.44 10.61 -26.43
C GLY A 288 -12.16 9.12 -26.23
N VAL A 289 -11.42 8.81 -25.21
CA VAL A 289 -11.38 7.45 -24.68
C VAL A 289 -12.74 7.22 -24.04
N GLN A 290 -13.66 6.63 -24.80
CA GLN A 290 -14.86 6.04 -24.24
C GLN A 290 -14.38 4.90 -23.33
N LEU A 291 -14.51 5.11 -22.02
CA LEU A 291 -14.53 4.00 -21.08
C LEU A 291 -15.57 3.00 -21.60
N PRO A 292 -15.29 1.68 -21.68
CA PRO A 292 -16.28 0.73 -22.09
C PRO A 292 -17.47 0.86 -21.13
N GLU A 293 -18.59 1.36 -21.65
CA GLU A 293 -19.85 1.40 -20.92
C GLU A 293 -20.13 0.01 -20.39
N THR A 294 -20.33 -0.08 -19.10
CA THR A 294 -20.94 -1.24 -18.44
C THR A 294 -22.17 -1.62 -19.27
N ALA A 295 -22.11 -2.80 -19.87
CA ALA A 295 -23.23 -3.38 -20.60
C ALA A 295 -24.49 -3.26 -19.76
N ALA A 296 -25.41 -2.43 -20.26
CA ALA A 296 -26.75 -2.30 -19.71
C ALA A 296 -27.39 -3.69 -19.61
N SER A 297 -27.96 -3.96 -18.47
CA SER A 297 -28.82 -5.12 -18.24
C SER A 297 -29.86 -5.27 -19.33
N PRO A 298 -30.06 -6.46 -19.93
CA PRO A 298 -31.27 -6.70 -20.68
C PRO A 298 -32.41 -6.89 -19.66
N SER A 299 -33.30 -5.91 -19.60
CA SER A 299 -34.64 -6.10 -19.07
C SER A 299 -35.39 -7.06 -19.97
N GLY A 300 -35.97 -8.12 -19.42
CA GLY A 300 -37.05 -8.86 -20.06
C GLY A 300 -36.97 -10.36 -19.90
N PHE A 301 -37.94 -10.83 -19.11
CA PHE A 301 -38.56 -12.09 -18.81
C PHE A 301 -38.14 -12.81 -17.56
#